data_0d9609f86debfb04c527ec90d6384471
#
_entry.id   0d9609f86debfb04c527ec90d6384471
#
_cell.length_a   1.000
_cell.length_b   1.000
_cell.length_c   1.000
_cell.angle_alpha   90.00
_cell.angle_beta   90.00
_cell.angle_gamma   90.00
#
_symmetry.space_group_name_H-M   'P 1'
#
loop_
_entity.id
_entity.type
_entity.pdbx_description
1 polymer ?
#
loop_
_entity_poly.entity_id
_entity_poly.type
_entity_poly.pdbx_seq_one_letter_code
_entity_poly.pdbx_strand_id
1 'polypeptide(L)'
;VLVTGDITEEGDRASMEKVKSCLDLLKVKYYVALGNHETKWSDSGCTAFGEIFGSERFEFEHKGFLFLGFNSGPLMRMAYGHVVPQDIRWMTERMEQAGKDKPVILVTHYPLMDGDVDNWYEVTDAVRPYNVRLFIGGHYHANKNLRYDGIPGVLMRSNLRDKDEKQGYGIYEVTSDSIKVFTQRIGEPAKQWASFSLTESY
;
A
#
# COMPACT_ATOMS: atom_id res chain seq x y z
N VAL A 1 0.91 11.72 2.01
CA VAL A 1 0.03 11.02 1.05
C VAL A 1 0.61 9.65 0.77
N LEU A 2 -0.25 8.61 0.66
CA LEU A 2 0.13 7.27 0.22
C LEU A 2 -0.47 7.01 -1.16
N VAL A 3 0.35 6.51 -2.08
CA VAL A 3 -0.07 6.03 -3.40
C VAL A 3 0.22 4.54 -3.45
N THR A 4 -0.82 3.73 -3.60
CA THR A 4 -0.76 2.27 -3.44
C THR A 4 -0.47 1.53 -4.76
N GLY A 5 0.35 2.12 -5.63
CA GLY A 5 0.80 1.50 -6.87
C GLY A 5 -0.10 1.75 -8.08
N ASP A 6 0.26 1.17 -9.21
CA ASP A 6 -0.39 1.33 -10.52
C ASP A 6 -0.54 2.81 -10.91
N ILE A 7 0.59 3.52 -10.87
CA ILE A 7 0.65 4.95 -11.19
C ILE A 7 0.74 5.23 -12.71
N THR A 8 0.97 4.18 -13.49
CA THR A 8 1.08 4.23 -14.95
C THR A 8 0.35 3.05 -15.57
N GLU A 9 0.14 3.05 -16.88
CA GLU A 9 -0.46 1.92 -17.60
C GLU A 9 0.58 0.84 -17.94
N GLU A 10 1.79 1.24 -18.35
CA GLU A 10 2.80 0.32 -18.88
C GLU A 10 4.12 0.37 -18.10
N GLY A 11 4.18 1.08 -16.98
CA GLY A 11 5.41 1.22 -16.19
C GLY A 11 6.56 1.92 -16.94
N ASP A 12 6.27 2.72 -17.95
CA ASP A 12 7.27 3.43 -18.71
C ASP A 12 7.81 4.66 -17.98
N ARG A 13 9.08 4.97 -18.21
CA ARG A 13 9.80 6.06 -17.54
C ARG A 13 9.10 7.42 -17.70
N ALA A 14 8.68 7.77 -18.91
CA ALA A 14 8.14 9.10 -19.20
C ALA A 14 6.82 9.32 -18.44
N SER A 15 5.96 8.29 -18.37
CA SER A 15 4.73 8.32 -17.60
C SER A 15 5.00 8.43 -16.09
N MET A 16 5.97 7.68 -15.56
CA MET A 16 6.38 7.76 -14.16
C MET A 16 6.93 9.15 -13.80
N GLU A 17 7.80 9.73 -14.63
CA GLU A 17 8.33 11.09 -14.44
C GLU A 17 7.22 12.15 -14.46
N LYS A 18 6.23 11.99 -15.33
CA LYS A 18 5.05 12.86 -15.38
C LYS A 18 4.22 12.75 -14.09
N VAL A 19 3.95 11.54 -13.61
CA VAL A 19 3.23 11.34 -12.35
C VAL A 19 4.03 11.95 -11.19
N LYS A 20 5.34 11.71 -11.14
CA LYS A 20 6.20 12.33 -10.12
C LYS A 20 6.11 13.84 -10.14
N SER A 21 6.16 14.46 -11.32
CA SER A 21 6.04 15.92 -11.43
C SER A 21 4.70 16.45 -10.91
N CYS A 22 3.62 15.70 -11.04
CA CYS A 22 2.33 16.03 -10.45
C CYS A 22 2.33 15.86 -8.92
N LEU A 23 2.92 14.78 -8.42
CA LEU A 23 3.02 14.54 -6.98
C LEU A 23 3.92 15.56 -6.28
N ASP A 24 4.98 16.04 -6.95
CA ASP A 24 5.87 17.09 -6.44
C ASP A 24 5.19 18.46 -6.25
N LEU A 25 4.00 18.66 -6.82
CA LEU A 25 3.16 19.83 -6.54
C LEU A 25 2.48 19.79 -5.16
N LEU A 26 2.44 18.62 -4.53
CA LEU A 26 1.87 18.46 -3.19
C LEU A 26 2.73 19.22 -2.17
N LYS A 27 2.08 19.93 -1.25
CA LYS A 27 2.75 20.63 -0.13
C LYS A 27 3.02 19.73 1.08
N VAL A 28 2.78 18.44 0.94
CA VAL A 28 2.97 17.41 1.97
C VAL A 28 3.79 16.26 1.41
N LYS A 29 4.50 15.54 2.27
CA LYS A 29 5.24 14.33 1.85
C LYS A 29 4.30 13.29 1.24
N TYR A 30 4.80 12.60 0.23
CA TYR A 30 4.12 11.47 -0.36
C TYR A 30 5.06 10.26 -0.44
N TYR A 31 4.48 9.08 -0.49
CA TYR A 31 5.15 7.80 -0.62
C TYR A 31 4.39 6.97 -1.64
N VAL A 32 5.12 6.29 -2.51
CA VAL A 32 4.56 5.53 -3.63
C VAL A 32 5.00 4.07 -3.49
N ALA A 33 4.04 3.16 -3.45
CA ALA A 33 4.30 1.73 -3.59
C ALA A 33 4.32 1.34 -5.08
N LEU A 34 5.03 0.29 -5.41
CA LEU A 34 4.98 -0.34 -6.74
C LEU A 34 3.67 -1.10 -6.91
N GLY A 35 3.05 -0.96 -8.09
CA GLY A 35 1.97 -1.81 -8.54
C GLY A 35 2.43 -2.81 -9.61
N ASN A 36 1.51 -3.64 -10.09
CA ASN A 36 1.84 -4.60 -11.14
C ASN A 36 2.12 -3.94 -12.50
N HIS A 37 1.58 -2.77 -12.75
CA HIS A 37 1.89 -2.01 -13.96
C HIS A 37 3.34 -1.55 -13.99
N GLU A 38 3.92 -1.19 -12.86
CA GLU A 38 5.33 -0.81 -12.75
C GLU A 38 6.28 -2.00 -12.70
N THR A 39 5.82 -3.18 -12.27
CA THR A 39 6.67 -4.38 -12.15
C THR A 39 6.54 -5.30 -13.35
N LYS A 40 5.31 -5.70 -13.71
CA LYS A 40 5.01 -6.71 -14.71
C LYS A 40 5.21 -6.22 -16.14
N TRP A 41 4.80 -4.99 -16.42
CA TRP A 41 4.76 -4.43 -17.77
C TRP A 41 5.97 -3.55 -18.09
N SER A 42 6.69 -3.11 -17.06
CA SER A 42 7.85 -2.24 -17.23
C SER A 42 8.99 -2.91 -17.99
N ASP A 43 9.46 -2.27 -19.05
CA ASP A 43 10.65 -2.72 -19.79
C ASP A 43 11.94 -2.61 -18.97
N SER A 44 11.95 -1.77 -17.94
CA SER A 44 13.10 -1.57 -17.05
C SER A 44 13.18 -2.56 -15.90
N GLY A 45 12.18 -3.46 -15.72
CA GLY A 45 12.13 -4.38 -14.59
C GLY A 45 12.18 -3.69 -13.23
N CYS A 46 11.45 -2.60 -13.06
CA CYS A 46 11.39 -1.75 -11.86
C CYS A 46 12.58 -0.80 -11.64
N THR A 47 13.69 -0.92 -12.38
CA THR A 47 14.87 -0.06 -12.13
C THR A 47 14.55 1.42 -12.32
N ALA A 48 13.75 1.77 -13.32
CA ALA A 48 13.32 3.14 -13.55
C ALA A 48 12.50 3.71 -12.38
N PHE A 49 11.68 2.89 -11.72
CA PHE A 49 10.96 3.32 -10.52
C PHE A 49 11.91 3.71 -9.40
N GLY A 50 12.93 2.87 -9.11
CA GLY A 50 13.93 3.17 -8.10
C GLY A 50 14.72 4.44 -8.39
N GLU A 51 15.08 4.68 -9.65
CA GLU A 51 15.75 5.92 -10.08
C GLU A 51 14.88 7.18 -9.93
N ILE A 52 13.57 7.07 -10.19
CA ILE A 52 12.63 8.20 -10.17
C ILE A 52 12.13 8.48 -8.74
N PHE A 53 11.74 7.45 -7.99
CA PHE A 53 11.14 7.57 -6.65
C PHE A 53 12.11 7.26 -5.51
N GLY A 54 13.31 6.80 -5.80
CA GLY A 54 14.41 6.59 -4.86
C GLY A 54 14.47 5.17 -4.27
N SER A 55 13.36 4.48 -4.09
CA SER A 55 13.33 3.12 -3.54
C SER A 55 11.99 2.44 -3.81
N GLU A 56 12.02 1.11 -3.89
CA GLU A 56 10.81 0.27 -3.90
C GLU A 56 10.20 0.11 -2.50
N ARG A 57 10.94 0.50 -1.46
CA ARG A 57 10.52 0.47 -0.07
C ARG A 57 10.45 1.88 0.48
N PHE A 58 9.56 2.09 1.42
CA PHE A 58 9.55 3.32 2.20
C PHE A 58 9.23 3.06 3.66
N GLU A 59 9.71 3.96 4.50
CA GLU A 59 9.49 3.95 5.93
C GLU A 59 9.27 5.38 6.41
N PHE A 60 8.31 5.55 7.30
CA PHE A 60 8.13 6.80 8.04
C PHE A 60 7.31 6.58 9.30
N GLU A 61 7.45 7.50 10.24
CA GLU A 61 6.57 7.57 11.39
C GLU A 61 5.58 8.74 11.27
N HIS A 62 4.35 8.48 11.68
CA HIS A 62 3.34 9.52 11.78
C HIS A 62 2.40 9.26 12.96
N LYS A 63 2.28 10.26 13.86
CA LYS A 63 1.38 10.22 15.02
C LYS A 63 1.48 8.92 15.84
N GLY A 64 2.69 8.44 16.06
CA GLY A 64 2.95 7.24 16.86
C GLY A 64 2.92 5.92 16.09
N PHE A 65 2.45 5.89 14.86
CA PHE A 65 2.45 4.71 14.00
C PHE A 65 3.71 4.64 13.13
N LEU A 66 4.24 3.44 12.96
CA LEU A 66 5.24 3.12 11.96
C LEU A 66 4.53 2.68 10.67
N PHE A 67 4.92 3.27 9.56
CA PHE A 67 4.45 2.89 8.22
C PHE A 67 5.60 2.26 7.45
N LEU A 68 5.35 1.07 6.89
CA LEU A 68 6.30 0.36 6.04
C LEU A 68 5.62 0.04 4.70
N GLY A 69 6.20 0.51 3.61
CA GLY A 69 5.77 0.18 2.26
C GLY A 69 6.75 -0.77 1.60
N PHE A 70 6.25 -1.80 0.91
CA PHE A 70 7.05 -2.82 0.24
C PHE A 70 6.42 -3.26 -1.07
N ASN A 71 7.22 -3.91 -1.91
CA ASN A 71 6.78 -4.42 -3.19
C ASN A 71 6.08 -5.78 -3.02
N SER A 72 4.86 -5.92 -3.51
CA SER A 72 4.10 -7.18 -3.58
C SER A 72 3.72 -7.55 -5.00
N GLY A 73 4.17 -6.78 -5.97
CA GLY A 73 3.85 -7.01 -7.38
C GLY A 73 4.56 -8.22 -7.94
N PRO A 74 4.11 -8.73 -9.10
CA PRO A 74 4.77 -9.83 -9.77
C PRO A 74 6.18 -9.44 -10.20
N LEU A 75 7.10 -10.39 -10.10
CA LEU A 75 8.43 -10.22 -10.64
C LEU A 75 8.37 -10.41 -12.17
N MET A 76 8.74 -9.37 -12.91
CA MET A 76 8.69 -9.35 -14.37
C MET A 76 7.27 -9.76 -14.88
N ARG A 77 7.14 -10.60 -15.87
CA ARG A 77 5.86 -11.00 -16.47
C ARG A 77 5.16 -12.19 -15.78
N MET A 78 5.43 -12.42 -14.51
CA MET A 78 4.74 -13.46 -13.74
C MET A 78 3.27 -13.10 -13.51
N ALA A 79 2.44 -14.11 -13.24
CA ALA A 79 1.00 -13.90 -13.02
C ALA A 79 0.72 -13.39 -11.60
N TYR A 80 1.35 -14.03 -10.61
CA TYR A 80 1.15 -13.73 -9.20
C TYR A 80 2.17 -12.73 -8.69
N GLY A 81 1.77 -11.93 -7.71
CA GLY A 81 2.68 -11.16 -6.90
C GLY A 81 3.58 -12.04 -6.04
N HIS A 82 4.71 -11.50 -5.64
CA HIS A 82 5.68 -12.18 -4.79
C HIS A 82 6.39 -11.16 -3.90
N VAL A 83 6.42 -11.40 -2.61
CA VAL A 83 7.19 -10.58 -1.68
C VAL A 83 8.56 -11.23 -1.48
N VAL A 84 9.59 -10.58 -1.99
CA VAL A 84 10.94 -11.16 -1.92
C VAL A 84 11.41 -11.30 -0.47
N PRO A 85 12.18 -12.36 -0.13
CA PRO A 85 12.65 -12.60 1.24
C PRO A 85 13.42 -11.42 1.85
N GLN A 86 14.04 -10.60 1.03
CA GLN A 86 14.72 -9.38 1.46
C GLN A 86 13.77 -8.32 2.00
N ASP A 87 12.55 -8.22 1.44
CA ASP A 87 11.52 -7.30 1.91
C ASP A 87 10.91 -7.78 3.23
N ILE A 88 10.66 -9.09 3.34
CA ILE A 88 10.17 -9.70 4.57
C ILE A 88 11.17 -9.47 5.71
N ARG A 89 12.47 -9.74 5.49
CA ARG A 89 13.51 -9.47 6.49
C ARG A 89 13.59 -8.00 6.85
N TRP A 90 13.61 -7.11 5.86
CA TRP A 90 13.65 -5.67 6.11
C TRP A 90 12.46 -5.20 6.96
N MET A 91 11.24 -5.62 6.67
CA MET A 91 10.07 -5.26 7.47
C MET A 91 10.19 -5.74 8.92
N THR A 92 10.58 -7.01 9.12
CA THR A 92 10.72 -7.57 10.48
C THR A 92 11.84 -6.90 11.27
N GLU A 93 12.98 -6.58 10.64
CA GLU A 93 14.07 -5.82 11.26
C GLU A 93 13.61 -4.42 11.69
N ARG A 94 12.82 -3.72 10.85
CA ARG A 94 12.29 -2.40 11.17
C ARG A 94 11.28 -2.45 12.33
N MET A 95 10.42 -3.43 12.33
CA MET A 95 9.45 -3.64 13.42
C MET A 95 10.14 -4.03 14.73
N GLU A 96 11.17 -4.89 14.69
CA GLU A 96 11.96 -5.26 15.88
C GLU A 96 12.68 -4.04 16.46
N GLN A 97 13.29 -3.19 15.62
CA GLN A 97 13.96 -1.95 16.04
C GLN A 97 13.00 -0.93 16.65
N ALA A 98 11.77 -0.85 16.12
CA ALA A 98 10.73 0.03 16.64
C ALA A 98 10.09 -0.48 17.96
N GLY A 99 10.27 -1.77 18.25
CA GLY A 99 9.66 -2.45 19.40
C GLY A 99 8.34 -3.12 19.05
N LYS A 100 8.10 -4.28 19.67
CA LYS A 100 6.95 -5.16 19.34
C LYS A 100 5.58 -4.52 19.61
N ASP A 101 5.52 -3.58 20.53
CA ASP A 101 4.28 -2.87 20.86
C ASP A 101 3.99 -1.68 19.93
N LYS A 102 4.96 -1.28 19.11
CA LYS A 102 4.81 -0.17 18.18
C LYS A 102 3.71 -0.48 17.17
N PRO A 103 2.64 0.34 17.09
CA PRO A 103 1.60 0.09 16.10
C PRO A 103 2.14 0.33 14.69
N VAL A 104 1.90 -0.66 13.81
CA VAL A 104 2.43 -0.67 12.44
C VAL A 104 1.28 -0.67 11.44
N ILE A 105 1.44 0.10 10.38
CA ILE A 105 0.61 0.04 9.17
C ILE A 105 1.51 -0.38 8.01
N LEU A 106 1.12 -1.46 7.34
CA LEU A 106 1.81 -1.99 6.17
C LEU A 106 1.12 -1.52 4.90
N VAL A 107 1.92 -1.11 3.92
CA VAL A 107 1.42 -0.56 2.65
C VAL A 107 1.99 -1.36 1.49
N THR A 108 1.12 -1.84 0.63
CA THR A 108 1.48 -2.63 -0.54
C THR A 108 0.49 -2.37 -1.67
N HIS A 109 0.62 -3.05 -2.80
CA HIS A 109 -0.34 -2.95 -3.90
C HIS A 109 -1.29 -4.14 -3.93
N TYR A 110 -0.76 -5.35 -4.13
CA TYR A 110 -1.57 -6.56 -4.14
C TYR A 110 -2.11 -6.90 -2.75
N PRO A 111 -3.33 -7.45 -2.64
CA PRO A 111 -3.78 -8.08 -1.41
C PRO A 111 -2.94 -9.33 -1.09
N LEU A 112 -2.59 -9.52 0.17
CA LEU A 112 -1.80 -10.66 0.64
C LEU A 112 -2.70 -11.88 0.85
N MET A 113 -3.14 -12.48 -0.25
CA MET A 113 -4.05 -13.62 -0.23
C MET A 113 -3.82 -14.56 -1.40
N ASP A 114 -4.34 -15.76 -1.29
CA ASP A 114 -4.31 -16.77 -2.35
C ASP A 114 -4.92 -16.22 -3.64
N GLY A 115 -4.26 -16.52 -4.75
CA GLY A 115 -4.63 -16.01 -6.07
C GLY A 115 -4.03 -14.65 -6.44
N ASP A 116 -3.50 -13.89 -5.49
CA ASP A 116 -2.86 -12.60 -5.73
C ASP A 116 -1.36 -12.62 -5.45
N VAL A 117 -0.92 -13.11 -4.28
CA VAL A 117 0.50 -13.21 -3.89
C VAL A 117 0.81 -14.65 -3.52
N ASP A 118 1.77 -15.28 -4.19
CA ASP A 118 2.06 -16.71 -4.05
C ASP A 118 2.62 -17.09 -2.67
N ASN A 119 3.35 -16.19 -2.03
CA ASN A 119 3.93 -16.40 -0.70
C ASN A 119 3.30 -15.49 0.38
N TRP A 120 2.03 -15.13 0.24
CA TRP A 120 1.32 -14.26 1.20
C TRP A 120 1.44 -14.74 2.65
N TYR A 121 1.42 -16.06 2.89
CA TYR A 121 1.52 -16.69 4.21
C TYR A 121 2.88 -16.45 4.88
N GLU A 122 3.98 -16.39 4.12
CA GLU A 122 5.30 -16.06 4.66
C GLU A 122 5.33 -14.64 5.24
N VAL A 123 4.61 -13.71 4.60
CA VAL A 123 4.49 -12.32 5.08
C VAL A 123 3.65 -12.27 6.34
N THR A 124 2.45 -12.87 6.34
CA THR A 124 1.55 -12.84 7.50
C THR A 124 2.16 -13.53 8.71
N ASP A 125 2.85 -14.66 8.53
CA ASP A 125 3.57 -15.35 9.60
C ASP A 125 4.73 -14.51 10.16
N ALA A 126 5.50 -13.87 9.29
CA ALA A 126 6.64 -13.05 9.71
C ALA A 126 6.22 -11.81 10.52
N VAL A 127 5.09 -11.20 10.19
CA VAL A 127 4.61 -9.98 10.87
C VAL A 127 3.74 -10.26 12.09
N ARG A 128 3.25 -11.49 12.27
CA ARG A 128 2.38 -11.92 13.38
C ARG A 128 2.92 -11.57 14.80
N PRO A 129 4.25 -11.64 15.08
CA PRO A 129 4.79 -11.28 16.39
C PRO A 129 4.72 -9.80 16.75
N TYR A 130 4.35 -8.94 15.79
CA TYR A 130 4.38 -7.50 15.92
C TYR A 130 2.96 -6.90 15.95
N ASN A 131 2.88 -5.65 16.39
CA ASN A 131 1.61 -4.94 16.53
C ASN A 131 1.13 -4.33 15.19
N VAL A 132 0.94 -5.19 14.16
CA VAL A 132 0.41 -4.75 12.87
C VAL A 132 -1.08 -4.50 12.98
N ARG A 133 -1.53 -3.29 12.64
CA ARG A 133 -2.91 -2.83 12.83
C ARG A 133 -3.72 -2.77 11.56
N LEU A 134 -3.06 -2.57 10.41
CA LEU A 134 -3.74 -2.47 9.13
C LEU A 134 -2.77 -2.75 7.98
N PHE A 135 -3.26 -3.46 6.97
CA PHE A 135 -2.69 -3.45 5.63
C PHE A 135 -3.48 -2.51 4.73
N ILE A 136 -2.78 -1.68 3.96
CA ILE A 136 -3.38 -0.78 2.97
C ILE A 136 -2.88 -1.19 1.59
N GLY A 137 -3.82 -1.41 0.66
CA GLY A 137 -3.51 -1.82 -0.70
C GLY A 137 -4.41 -1.21 -1.77
N GLY A 138 -4.25 -1.68 -3.01
CA GLY A 138 -4.99 -1.26 -4.20
C GLY A 138 -5.46 -2.43 -5.05
N HIS A 139 -5.07 -2.46 -6.31
CA HIS A 139 -5.21 -3.51 -7.30
C HIS A 139 -6.64 -3.78 -7.83
N TYR A 140 -7.62 -3.97 -6.98
CA TYR A 140 -8.98 -4.37 -7.41
C TYR A 140 -9.89 -3.23 -7.84
N HIS A 141 -9.39 -2.01 -7.90
CA HIS A 141 -10.14 -0.81 -8.27
C HIS A 141 -11.44 -0.61 -7.48
N ALA A 142 -11.55 -1.21 -6.30
CA ALA A 142 -12.73 -1.19 -5.46
C ALA A 142 -12.38 -1.07 -3.98
N ASN A 143 -13.24 -0.43 -3.21
CA ASN A 143 -13.13 -0.46 -1.76
C ASN A 143 -13.46 -1.86 -1.24
N LYS A 144 -12.50 -2.50 -0.56
CA LYS A 144 -12.70 -3.81 0.07
C LYS A 144 -12.16 -3.81 1.49
N ASN A 145 -12.91 -4.44 2.38
CA ASN A 145 -12.49 -4.75 3.75
C ASN A 145 -12.13 -6.23 3.78
N LEU A 146 -10.89 -6.54 4.11
CA LEU A 146 -10.30 -7.87 4.06
C LEU A 146 -9.70 -8.24 5.42
N ARG A 147 -9.36 -9.52 5.57
CA ARG A 147 -8.58 -10.04 6.67
C ARG A 147 -7.45 -10.91 6.13
N TYR A 148 -6.23 -10.62 6.57
CA TYR A 148 -5.03 -11.37 6.23
C TYR A 148 -4.57 -12.10 7.49
N ASP A 149 -4.97 -13.37 7.63
CA ASP A 149 -4.70 -14.15 8.84
C ASP A 149 -5.14 -13.45 10.16
N GLY A 150 -6.32 -12.83 10.12
CA GLY A 150 -6.86 -12.07 11.25
C GLY A 150 -6.52 -10.58 11.22
N ILE A 151 -5.39 -10.17 10.63
CA ILE A 151 -4.98 -8.76 10.54
C ILE A 151 -5.90 -8.01 9.57
N PRO A 152 -6.46 -6.86 9.95
CA PRO A 152 -7.31 -6.07 9.05
C PRO A 152 -6.56 -5.60 7.82
N GLY A 153 -7.27 -5.57 6.68
CA GLY A 153 -6.76 -5.02 5.44
C GLY A 153 -7.82 -4.23 4.69
N VAL A 154 -7.39 -3.19 4.00
CA VAL A 154 -8.25 -2.40 3.13
C VAL A 154 -7.62 -2.27 1.76
N LEU A 155 -8.44 -2.44 0.73
CA LEU A 155 -8.10 -2.01 -0.60
C LEU A 155 -8.89 -0.74 -0.92
N MET A 156 -8.20 0.22 -1.53
CA MET A 156 -8.82 1.46 -1.98
C MET A 156 -9.19 1.34 -3.46
N ARG A 157 -10.30 1.96 -3.80
CA ARG A 157 -10.69 2.11 -5.20
C ARG A 157 -9.61 2.87 -6.00
N SER A 158 -9.55 2.58 -7.29
CA SER A 158 -8.71 3.33 -8.23
C SER A 158 -9.15 4.80 -8.34
N ASN A 159 -8.20 5.66 -8.71
CA ASN A 159 -8.45 7.02 -9.14
C ASN A 159 -8.72 7.13 -10.64
N LEU A 160 -8.81 6.02 -11.35
CA LEU A 160 -9.25 5.98 -12.75
C LEU A 160 -10.68 6.55 -12.85
N ARG A 161 -10.92 7.29 -13.91
CA ARG A 161 -12.25 7.72 -14.29
C ARG A 161 -12.93 6.56 -15.01
N ASP A 162 -13.85 5.89 -14.32
CA ASP A 162 -14.70 4.86 -14.93
C ASP A 162 -16.12 5.42 -15.10
N LYS A 163 -16.56 5.49 -16.36
CA LYS A 163 -17.91 5.93 -16.78
C LYS A 163 -18.36 7.21 -16.05
N ASP A 164 -19.33 7.08 -15.14
CA ASP A 164 -19.92 8.21 -14.41
C ASP A 164 -19.32 8.39 -12.99
N GLU A 165 -18.31 7.59 -12.62
CA GLU A 165 -17.71 7.72 -11.30
C GLU A 165 -16.69 8.86 -11.24
N LYS A 166 -16.87 9.73 -10.25
CA LYS A 166 -15.91 10.81 -9.95
C LYS A 166 -14.64 10.23 -9.36
N GLN A 167 -13.53 10.82 -9.74
CA GLN A 167 -12.23 10.57 -9.11
C GLN A 167 -12.27 10.93 -7.61
N GLY A 168 -11.37 10.33 -6.84
CA GLY A 168 -11.32 10.56 -5.41
C GLY A 168 -10.16 9.84 -4.76
N TYR A 169 -10.08 9.92 -3.44
CA TYR A 169 -9.03 9.34 -2.63
C TYR A 169 -9.58 8.80 -1.31
N GLY A 170 -8.79 7.99 -0.63
CA GLY A 170 -9.09 7.52 0.73
C GLY A 170 -8.62 8.51 1.78
N ILE A 171 -9.38 8.63 2.85
CA ILE A 171 -8.97 9.33 4.08
C ILE A 171 -8.94 8.30 5.20
N TYR A 172 -7.82 8.25 5.92
CA TYR A 172 -7.65 7.43 7.11
C TYR A 172 -7.60 8.35 8.33
N GLU A 173 -8.63 8.29 9.14
CA GLU A 173 -8.69 9.00 10.41
C GLU A 173 -8.26 8.05 11.53
N VAL A 174 -7.13 8.34 12.15
CA VAL A 174 -6.54 7.53 13.21
C VAL A 174 -6.72 8.26 14.54
N THR A 175 -7.41 7.59 15.47
CA THR A 175 -7.61 8.03 16.86
C THR A 175 -6.83 7.13 17.82
N SER A 176 -7.01 7.29 19.13
CA SER A 176 -6.40 6.41 20.14
C SER A 176 -6.98 5.00 20.13
N ASP A 177 -8.18 4.81 19.63
CA ASP A 177 -8.97 3.58 19.75
C ASP A 177 -9.41 2.97 18.42
N SER A 178 -9.31 3.72 17.32
CA SER A 178 -9.80 3.25 16.03
C SER A 178 -9.08 3.86 14.81
N ILE A 179 -9.15 3.13 13.70
CA ILE A 179 -8.85 3.63 12.36
C ILE A 179 -10.15 3.64 11.56
N LYS A 180 -10.61 4.83 11.15
CA LYS A 180 -11.77 4.98 10.28
C LYS A 180 -11.32 5.28 8.86
N VAL A 181 -11.98 4.65 7.90
CA VAL A 181 -11.64 4.78 6.48
C VAL A 181 -12.81 5.39 5.71
N PHE A 182 -12.50 6.46 4.98
CA PHE A 182 -13.46 7.20 4.18
C PHE A 182 -13.04 7.21 2.71
N THR A 183 -14.02 7.33 1.82
CA THR A 183 -13.79 7.74 0.43
C THR A 183 -14.23 9.18 0.27
N GLN A 184 -13.33 10.02 -0.25
CA GLN A 184 -13.59 11.38 -0.66
C GLN A 184 -13.63 11.45 -2.18
N ARG A 185 -14.79 11.72 -2.77
CA ARG A 185 -14.92 12.00 -4.21
C ARG A 185 -14.84 13.50 -4.45
N ILE A 186 -14.34 13.91 -5.61
CA ILE A 186 -14.23 15.33 -5.96
C ILE A 186 -15.62 15.97 -5.97
N GLY A 187 -15.79 17.02 -5.15
CA GLY A 187 -17.05 17.76 -5.03
C GLY A 187 -18.14 17.05 -4.22
N GLU A 188 -17.82 15.98 -3.50
CA GLU A 188 -18.75 15.27 -2.61
C GLU A 188 -18.22 15.24 -1.18
N PRO A 189 -19.05 15.09 -0.17
CA PRO A 189 -18.59 14.89 1.21
C PRO A 189 -17.90 13.53 1.36
N ALA A 190 -16.94 13.44 2.29
CA ALA A 190 -16.30 12.17 2.64
C ALA A 190 -17.34 11.19 3.20
N LYS A 191 -17.28 9.93 2.75
CA LYS A 191 -18.20 8.88 3.19
C LYS A 191 -17.40 7.77 3.86
N GLN A 192 -17.68 7.51 5.15
CA GLN A 192 -17.09 6.39 5.88
C GLN A 192 -17.64 5.07 5.36
N TRP A 193 -16.74 4.06 5.22
CA TRP A 193 -17.13 2.73 4.77
C TRP A 193 -16.45 1.59 5.55
N ALA A 194 -15.39 1.88 6.33
CA ALA A 194 -14.77 0.91 7.22
C ALA A 194 -14.33 1.56 8.54
N SER A 195 -14.18 0.73 9.57
CA SER A 195 -13.61 1.10 10.86
C SER A 195 -12.98 -0.12 11.52
N PHE A 196 -11.81 0.07 12.14
CA PHE A 196 -11.04 -0.98 12.82
C PHE A 196 -10.71 -0.53 14.23
N SER A 197 -10.91 -1.42 15.21
CA SER A 197 -10.50 -1.18 16.59
C SER A 197 -8.98 -1.22 16.71
N LEU A 198 -8.41 -0.36 17.54
CA LEU A 198 -7.00 -0.40 17.95
C LEU A 198 -6.81 -1.03 19.33
N THR A 199 -7.90 -1.33 20.04
CA THR A 199 -7.88 -1.95 21.37
C THR A 199 -7.98 -3.47 21.32
N GLU A 200 -8.41 -4.03 20.17
CA GLU A 200 -8.44 -5.47 19.94
C GLU A 200 -7.06 -5.97 19.49
N SER A 201 -6.64 -7.16 19.98
CA SER A 201 -5.51 -7.91 19.44
C SER A 201 -5.99 -8.80 18.29
N TYR A 202 -5.21 -8.93 17.24
CA TYR A 202 -5.50 -9.78 16.09
C TYR A 202 -4.60 -11.02 16.10
#